data_22c5e3a268896f0037ede3129772fb3f
#
_entry.id   22c5e3a268896f0037ede3129772fb3f
#
_cell.length_a   1.000
_cell.length_b   1.000
_cell.length_c   1.000
_cell.angle_alpha   90.00
_cell.angle_beta   90.00
_cell.angle_gamma   90.00
#
_symmetry.space_group_name_H-M   'P 1'
#
loop_
_entity.id
_entity.type
_entity.pdbx_description
1 polymer ?
#
loop_
_entity_poly.entity_id
_entity_poly.type
_entity_poly.pdbx_seq_one_letter_code
_entity_poly.pdbx_strand_id
1 'polypeptide(L)'
;MKVFVIGIGLIGGSMVLDIKSLNPESTIYGIDTNESHLEEAIALGVVDQAATFEDLAQADFVIVSVPVDIALKVLPKVLDAIGENTIVFEVGSTK
;
A
#
# COMPACT_ATOMS: atom_id res chain seq x y z
N MET A 1 1.52 13.15 5.09
CA MET A 1 0.96 12.45 3.91
C MET A 1 0.66 11.00 4.29
N LYS A 2 -0.49 10.52 3.89
CA LYS A 2 -0.89 9.13 4.18
C LYS A 2 -0.70 8.27 2.94
N VAL A 3 0.20 7.31 3.05
CA VAL A 3 0.53 6.38 1.96
C VAL A 3 0.04 4.99 2.32
N PHE A 4 -0.75 4.41 1.45
CA PHE A 4 -1.27 3.05 1.64
C PHE A 4 -0.59 2.12 0.66
N VAL A 5 -0.09 1.00 1.16
CA VAL A 5 0.56 -0.02 0.35
C VAL A 5 -0.27 -1.29 0.40
N ILE A 6 -0.71 -1.75 -0.75
CA ILE A 6 -1.46 -2.98 -0.89
C ILE A 6 -0.52 -4.04 -1.45
N GLY A 7 -0.29 -5.11 -0.68
CA GLY A 7 0.65 -6.14 -1.07
C GLY A 7 2.07 -5.79 -0.66
N ILE A 8 2.41 -5.99 0.60
CA ILE A 8 3.67 -5.54 1.20
C ILE A 8 4.85 -6.45 0.86
N GLY A 9 4.57 -7.70 0.53
CA GLY A 9 5.59 -8.73 0.45
C GLY A 9 6.55 -8.69 -0.73
N LEU A 10 6.32 -7.82 -1.71
CA LEU A 10 7.13 -7.80 -2.93
C LEU A 10 7.95 -6.49 -3.02
N ILE A 11 7.61 -5.69 -4.02
CA ILE A 11 8.34 -4.45 -4.31
C ILE A 11 7.92 -3.32 -3.40
N GLY A 12 6.73 -3.40 -2.84
CA GLY A 12 6.15 -2.32 -2.03
C GLY A 12 7.04 -1.85 -0.91
N GLY A 13 7.78 -2.78 -0.27
CA GLY A 13 8.68 -2.43 0.83
C GLY A 13 9.78 -1.46 0.42
N SER A 14 10.41 -1.69 -0.73
CA SER A 14 11.47 -0.81 -1.23
C SER A 14 10.93 0.56 -1.57
N MET A 15 9.78 0.63 -2.20
CA MET A 15 9.15 1.91 -2.54
C MET A 15 8.78 2.70 -1.30
N VAL A 16 8.29 2.00 -0.27
CA VAL A 16 7.94 2.62 1.00
C VAL A 16 9.15 3.27 1.65
N LEU A 17 10.28 2.58 1.66
CA LEU A 17 11.51 3.12 2.23
C LEU A 17 11.96 4.36 1.48
N ASP A 18 11.84 4.36 0.16
CA ASP A 18 12.17 5.52 -0.66
C ASP A 18 11.25 6.69 -0.36
N ILE A 19 9.96 6.43 -0.22
CA ILE A 19 8.98 7.48 0.10
C ILE A 19 9.27 8.08 1.48
N LYS A 20 9.57 7.25 2.46
CA LYS A 20 9.91 7.73 3.80
C LYS A 20 11.20 8.55 3.79
N SER A 21 12.15 8.18 2.96
CA SER A 21 13.40 8.93 2.82
C SER A 21 13.15 10.32 2.28
N LEU A 22 12.25 10.44 1.29
CA LEU A 22 11.92 11.73 0.67
C LEU A 22 10.94 12.55 1.49
N ASN A 23 10.06 11.88 2.23
CA ASN A 23 9.02 12.52 3.04
C ASN A 23 8.95 11.86 4.42
N PRO A 24 9.86 12.22 5.35
CA PRO A 24 9.91 11.58 6.67
C PRO A 24 8.62 11.71 7.49
N GLU A 25 7.79 12.68 7.16
CA GLU A 25 6.53 12.91 7.85
C GLU A 25 5.39 12.01 7.36
N SER A 26 5.62 11.22 6.33
CA SER A 26 4.60 10.32 5.80
C SER A 26 4.29 9.20 6.77
N THR A 27 3.02 8.87 6.89
CA THR A 27 2.57 7.69 7.62
C THR A 27 2.25 6.60 6.61
N ILE A 28 2.81 5.43 6.81
CA ILE A 28 2.65 4.30 5.89
C ILE A 28 1.67 3.30 6.48
N TYR A 29 0.63 3.02 5.73
CA TYR A 29 -0.39 2.04 6.09
C TYR A 29 -0.26 0.83 5.18
N GLY A 30 -0.40 -0.36 5.74
CA GLY A 30 -0.30 -1.59 4.97
C GLY A 30 -1.62 -2.32 4.88
N ILE A 31 -1.92 -2.84 3.71
CA ILE A 31 -3.05 -3.72 3.47
C ILE A 31 -2.51 -4.97 2.80
N ASP A 32 -2.68 -6.12 3.46
CA ASP A 32 -2.22 -7.39 2.91
C ASP A 32 -3.16 -8.48 3.40
N THR A 33 -3.50 -9.41 2.53
CA THR A 33 -4.33 -10.56 2.90
C THR A 33 -3.57 -11.53 3.79
N ASN A 34 -2.25 -11.48 3.77
CA ASN A 34 -1.40 -12.31 4.62
C ASN A 34 -1.00 -11.52 5.86
N GLU A 35 -1.60 -11.86 7.00
CA GLU A 35 -1.34 -11.17 8.25
C GLU A 35 0.11 -11.29 8.70
N SER A 36 0.76 -12.41 8.39
CA SER A 36 2.17 -12.61 8.75
C SER A 36 3.08 -11.61 8.04
N HIS A 37 2.82 -11.33 6.77
CA HIS A 37 3.57 -10.33 6.02
C HIS A 37 3.38 -8.94 6.63
N LEU A 38 2.16 -8.65 7.01
CA LEU A 38 1.81 -7.35 7.59
C LEU A 38 2.48 -7.15 8.95
N GLU A 39 2.41 -8.15 9.80
CA GLU A 39 3.05 -8.10 11.12
C GLU A 39 4.57 -7.93 11.00
N GLU A 40 5.18 -8.66 10.09
CA GLU A 40 6.62 -8.59 9.85
C GLU A 40 7.00 -7.20 9.35
N ALA A 41 6.22 -6.63 8.43
CA ALA A 41 6.48 -5.29 7.91
C ALA A 41 6.38 -4.22 8.99
N ILE A 42 5.42 -4.37 9.90
CA ILE A 42 5.29 -3.45 11.03
C ILE A 42 6.49 -3.59 11.97
N ALA A 43 6.89 -4.82 12.27
CA ALA A 43 8.01 -5.09 13.15
C ALA A 43 9.31 -4.55 12.58
N LEU A 44 9.50 -4.58 11.27
CA LEU A 44 10.70 -4.06 10.60
C LEU A 44 10.64 -2.55 10.37
N GLY A 45 9.54 -1.91 10.70
CA GLY A 45 9.39 -0.47 10.52
C GLY A 45 9.11 -0.04 9.08
N VAL A 46 8.82 -0.98 8.20
CA VAL A 46 8.46 -0.68 6.81
C VAL A 46 7.07 -0.03 6.75
N VAL A 47 6.16 -0.53 7.58
CA VAL A 47 4.79 -0.05 7.66
C VAL A 47 4.54 0.44 9.08
N ASP A 48 3.87 1.57 9.22
CA ASP A 48 3.57 2.13 10.53
C ASP A 48 2.33 1.49 11.15
N GLN A 49 1.32 1.23 10.34
CA GLN A 49 0.07 0.65 10.82
C GLN A 49 -0.57 -0.25 9.78
N ALA A 50 -1.35 -1.21 10.25
CA ALA A 50 -2.22 -1.99 9.39
C ALA A 50 -3.47 -1.17 9.08
N ALA A 51 -4.07 -1.39 7.92
CA ALA A 51 -5.26 -0.69 7.51
C ALA A 51 -6.20 -1.60 6.73
N THR A 52 -7.39 -1.11 6.46
CA THR A 52 -8.39 -1.81 5.66
C THR A 52 -8.72 -0.99 4.43
N PHE A 53 -9.48 -1.59 3.50
CA PHE A 53 -9.90 -0.87 2.30
C PHE A 53 -10.75 0.36 2.61
N GLU A 54 -11.50 0.33 3.71
CA GLU A 54 -12.31 1.48 4.11
C GLU A 54 -11.45 2.71 4.42
N ASP A 55 -10.25 2.48 4.92
CA ASP A 55 -9.34 3.56 5.27
C ASP A 55 -8.76 4.26 4.05
N LEU A 56 -8.88 3.67 2.86
CA LEU A 56 -8.37 4.25 1.63
C LEU A 56 -9.00 5.61 1.29
N ALA A 57 -10.16 5.90 1.84
CA ALA A 57 -10.78 7.21 1.63
C ALA A 57 -9.90 8.36 2.14
N GLN A 58 -8.98 8.07 3.06
CA GLN A 58 -8.08 9.06 3.63
C GLN A 58 -6.71 9.08 2.95
N ALA A 59 -6.49 8.21 1.97
CA ALA A 59 -5.17 8.07 1.35
C ALA A 59 -4.82 9.25 0.45
N ASP A 60 -3.58 9.68 0.53
CA ASP A 60 -3.01 10.62 -0.44
C ASP A 60 -2.39 9.84 -1.60
N PHE A 61 -1.74 8.73 -1.28
CA PHE A 61 -1.17 7.81 -2.26
C PHE A 61 -1.56 6.39 -1.94
N VAL A 62 -1.80 5.61 -2.99
CA VAL A 62 -2.01 4.17 -2.87
C VAL A 62 -1.05 3.47 -3.82
N ILE A 63 -0.28 2.54 -3.30
CA ILE A 63 0.64 1.73 -4.10
C ILE A 63 0.08 0.31 -4.13
N VAL A 64 -0.25 -0.16 -5.31
CA VAL A 64 -0.75 -1.52 -5.50
C VAL A 64 0.42 -2.39 -5.99
N SER A 65 0.91 -3.24 -5.11
CA SER A 65 2.09 -4.08 -5.38
C SER A 65 1.73 -5.55 -5.21
N VAL A 66 0.88 -6.04 -6.09
CA VAL A 66 0.44 -7.43 -6.10
C VAL A 66 0.57 -7.98 -7.52
N PRO A 67 0.58 -9.31 -7.68
CA PRO A 67 0.60 -9.90 -9.03
C PRO A 67 -0.56 -9.40 -9.89
N VAL A 68 -0.37 -9.37 -11.20
CA VAL A 68 -1.32 -8.79 -12.15
C VAL A 68 -2.73 -9.37 -12.01
N ASP A 69 -2.84 -10.67 -11.85
CA ASP A 69 -4.15 -11.33 -11.71
C ASP A 69 -4.89 -10.88 -10.44
N ILE A 70 -4.15 -10.63 -9.37
CA ILE A 70 -4.74 -10.12 -8.13
C ILE A 70 -5.04 -8.63 -8.28
N ALA A 71 -4.18 -7.89 -8.94
CA ALA A 71 -4.40 -6.47 -9.19
C ALA A 71 -5.70 -6.22 -9.93
N LEU A 72 -6.04 -7.06 -10.90
CA LEU A 72 -7.28 -6.94 -11.65
C LEU A 72 -8.53 -7.08 -10.76
N LYS A 73 -8.40 -7.80 -9.65
CA LYS A 73 -9.49 -7.96 -8.69
C LYS A 73 -9.51 -6.85 -7.66
N VAL A 74 -8.34 -6.33 -7.31
CA VAL A 74 -8.18 -5.36 -6.23
C VAL A 74 -8.41 -3.93 -6.72
N LEU A 75 -7.96 -3.59 -7.93
CA LEU A 75 -8.08 -2.23 -8.44
C LEU A 75 -9.48 -1.64 -8.41
N PRO A 76 -10.53 -2.38 -8.82
CA PRO A 76 -11.88 -1.83 -8.73
C PRO A 76 -12.27 -1.46 -7.30
N LYS A 77 -11.87 -2.28 -6.33
CA LYS A 77 -12.15 -2.02 -4.92
C LYS A 77 -11.40 -0.79 -4.43
N VAL A 78 -10.16 -0.62 -4.87
CA VAL A 78 -9.36 0.54 -4.53
C VAL A 78 -10.00 1.80 -5.10
N LEU A 79 -10.35 1.77 -6.37
CA LEU A 79 -10.94 2.92 -7.04
C LEU A 79 -12.28 3.34 -6.43
N ASP A 80 -13.05 2.38 -5.91
CA ASP A 80 -14.30 2.67 -5.22
C ASP A 80 -14.09 3.27 -3.84
N ALA A 81 -12.97 2.96 -3.21
CA ALA A 81 -12.71 3.35 -1.82
C ALA A 81 -11.97 4.68 -1.68
N ILE A 82 -11.17 5.06 -2.69
CA ILE A 82 -10.33 6.25 -2.60
C ILE A 82 -11.12 7.55 -2.78
N GLY A 83 -10.51 8.64 -2.31
CA GLY A 83 -11.04 9.99 -2.52
C GLY A 83 -10.66 10.55 -3.89
N GLU A 84 -11.20 11.70 -4.22
CA GLU A 84 -10.99 12.33 -5.52
C GLU A 84 -9.54 12.72 -5.80
N ASN A 85 -8.79 13.04 -4.75
CA ASN A 85 -7.43 13.54 -4.90
C ASN A 85 -6.36 12.48 -4.64
N THR A 86 -6.77 11.23 -4.52
CA THR A 86 -5.84 10.14 -4.26
C THR A 86 -5.13 9.74 -5.55
N ILE A 87 -3.81 9.60 -5.47
CA ILE A 87 -3.00 9.12 -6.58
C ILE A 87 -2.73 7.63 -6.38
N VAL A 88 -3.01 6.83 -7.40
CA VAL A 88 -2.82 5.38 -7.34
C VAL A 88 -1.68 4.98 -8.28
N PHE A 89 -0.70 4.27 -7.74
CA PHE A 89 0.36 3.66 -8.53
C PHE A 89 0.19 2.16 -8.53
N GLU A 90 0.17 1.58 -9.70
CA GLU A 90 0.23 0.13 -9.80
C GLU A 90 1.65 -0.28 -10.13
N VAL A 91 2.23 -1.09 -9.26
CA VAL A 91 3.58 -1.62 -9.45
C VAL A 91 3.42 -3.12 -9.61
N GLY A 92 2.76 -3.51 -10.68
CA GLY A 92 2.48 -4.91 -10.92
C GLY A 92 3.73 -5.70 -11.22
N SER A 93 3.86 -6.87 -10.59
CA SER A 93 4.86 -7.83 -10.97
C SER A 93 4.27 -8.69 -12.07
N THR A 94 5.00 -8.81 -13.16
CA THR A 94 4.58 -9.67 -14.27
C THR A 94 4.97 -11.12 -14.05
N LYS A 95 5.50 -11.42 -12.92
CA LYS A 95 5.98 -12.78 -12.63
C LYS A 95 5.31 -13.39 -11.47
#